data_52d2b41005f4ad1008ba97c51734d489
#
_entry.id   52d2b41005f4ad1008ba97c51734d489
#
_cell.length_a   1.000
_cell.length_b   1.000
_cell.length_c   1.000
_cell.angle_alpha   90.00
_cell.angle_beta   90.00
_cell.angle_gamma   90.00
#
_symmetry.space_group_name_H-M   'P 1'
#
loop_
_entity.id
_entity.type
_entity.pdbx_description
1 polymer ?
#
loop_
_entity_poly.entity_id
_entity_poly.type
_entity_poly.pdbx_seq_one_letter_code
_entity_poly.pdbx_strand_id
1 'polypeptide(L)'
;YGLIRGPQTTEPAERTPTDGPTATSPALVPAEPEPVVALGGPEEFAAAVAEALFVWDTTSGYGPADYAQMLADVTTDTEADAAASDVRAYLPTPEAWAQLRTHQTRQWITIDTIEIPTAWEDAVAQAAPGQIPDGTVAYTITGTRHRTGYWGTDPVTATHQVAFTVFLTCTPEQTSAPPPADP
;
A
#
# COMPACT_ATOMS: atom_id res chain seq x y z
N TYR A 1 -12.36 5.48 -47.98
CA TYR A 1 -13.70 4.83 -47.99
C TYR A 1 -13.71 3.80 -46.86
N GLY A 2 -14.36 4.11 -45.76
CA GLY A 2 -14.54 3.22 -44.60
C GLY A 2 -15.91 2.56 -44.65
N LEU A 3 -15.96 1.24 -44.53
CA LEU A 3 -17.17 0.45 -44.36
C LEU A 3 -17.42 0.25 -42.87
N ILE A 4 -18.49 0.88 -42.36
CA ILE A 4 -19.02 0.61 -41.01
C ILE A 4 -19.86 -0.67 -41.10
N ARG A 5 -19.44 -1.70 -40.37
CA ARG A 5 -20.20 -2.94 -40.18
C ARG A 5 -20.94 -2.85 -38.84
N GLY A 6 -22.26 -2.79 -38.87
CA GLY A 6 -23.13 -2.71 -37.70
C GLY A 6 -23.14 -4.02 -36.89
N PRO A 7 -23.58 -3.96 -35.62
CA PRO A 7 -23.60 -5.10 -34.74
C PRO A 7 -24.65 -6.13 -35.13
N GLN A 8 -24.23 -7.40 -35.18
CA GLN A 8 -25.11 -8.55 -35.37
C GLN A 8 -25.81 -8.84 -34.03
N THR A 9 -27.11 -8.79 -34.04
CA THR A 9 -27.94 -9.21 -32.91
C THR A 9 -27.92 -10.74 -32.80
N THR A 10 -27.26 -11.25 -31.78
CA THR A 10 -27.32 -12.67 -31.42
C THR A 10 -28.34 -12.85 -30.30
N GLU A 11 -29.29 -13.72 -30.54
CA GLU A 11 -30.38 -14.18 -29.67
C GLU A 11 -29.87 -14.64 -28.31
N PRO A 12 -30.58 -14.36 -27.19
CA PRO A 12 -30.08 -14.71 -25.85
C PRO A 12 -30.24 -16.21 -25.59
N ALA A 13 -29.14 -16.91 -25.45
CA ALA A 13 -29.10 -18.24 -24.85
C ALA A 13 -29.42 -18.12 -23.35
N GLU A 14 -30.39 -18.92 -22.92
CA GLU A 14 -30.78 -19.14 -21.55
C GLU A 14 -29.58 -19.45 -20.67
N ARG A 15 -29.20 -18.52 -19.78
CA ARG A 15 -28.13 -18.72 -18.81
C ARG A 15 -28.69 -19.29 -17.54
N THR A 16 -28.29 -20.52 -17.26
CA THR A 16 -28.33 -21.11 -15.93
C THR A 16 -27.64 -20.14 -14.94
N PRO A 17 -28.19 -19.91 -13.72
CA PRO A 17 -27.52 -19.10 -12.71
C PRO A 17 -26.25 -19.82 -12.25
N THR A 18 -25.12 -19.37 -12.78
CA THR A 18 -23.82 -19.68 -12.20
C THR A 18 -23.66 -18.84 -10.94
N ASP A 19 -23.37 -19.50 -9.82
CA ASP A 19 -23.00 -18.87 -8.57
C ASP A 19 -22.05 -17.70 -8.85
N GLY A 20 -22.53 -16.49 -8.55
CA GLY A 20 -21.75 -15.28 -8.70
C GLY A 20 -20.53 -15.30 -7.78
N PRO A 21 -19.43 -14.62 -8.16
CA PRO A 21 -18.27 -14.52 -7.29
C PRO A 21 -18.72 -13.94 -5.95
N THR A 22 -18.38 -14.66 -4.87
CA THR A 22 -18.57 -14.21 -3.50
C THR A 22 -18.00 -12.80 -3.39
N ALA A 23 -18.88 -11.82 -3.18
CA ALA A 23 -18.45 -10.45 -2.98
C ALA A 23 -17.55 -10.44 -1.72
N THR A 24 -16.26 -10.28 -1.93
CA THR A 24 -15.33 -10.04 -0.82
C THR A 24 -15.82 -8.79 -0.10
N SER A 25 -16.25 -8.95 1.15
CA SER A 25 -16.65 -7.82 2.00
C SER A 25 -15.52 -6.78 1.94
N PRO A 26 -15.84 -5.51 1.70
CA PRO A 26 -14.82 -4.48 1.73
C PRO A 26 -14.13 -4.51 3.09
N ALA A 27 -12.80 -4.62 3.09
CA ALA A 27 -12.03 -4.50 4.31
C ALA A 27 -12.44 -3.20 5.01
N LEU A 28 -12.70 -3.27 6.32
CA LEU A 28 -13.00 -2.08 7.11
C LEU A 28 -11.75 -1.20 7.11
N VAL A 29 -11.81 -0.09 6.39
CA VAL A 29 -10.76 0.93 6.44
C VAL A 29 -10.95 1.67 7.76
N PRO A 30 -9.95 1.74 8.64
CA PRO A 30 -10.04 2.46 9.90
C PRO A 30 -10.47 3.91 9.68
N ALA A 31 -11.29 4.44 10.59
CA ALA A 31 -11.73 5.84 10.51
C ALA A 31 -10.59 6.80 10.87
N GLU A 32 -9.63 6.35 11.65
CA GLU A 32 -8.46 7.10 12.15
C GLU A 32 -7.19 6.47 11.60
N PRO A 33 -6.14 7.29 11.27
CA PRO A 33 -4.84 6.75 10.91
C PRO A 33 -4.26 5.90 12.04
N GLU A 34 -3.93 4.64 11.75
CA GLU A 34 -3.35 3.76 12.76
C GLU A 34 -1.83 3.98 12.84
N PRO A 35 -1.25 4.03 14.06
CA PRO A 35 0.19 4.10 14.22
C PRO A 35 0.87 2.87 13.63
N VAL A 36 1.95 3.09 12.90
CA VAL A 36 2.80 1.99 12.43
C VAL A 36 3.57 1.43 13.63
N VAL A 37 3.44 0.15 13.88
CA VAL A 37 4.10 -0.49 15.02
C VAL A 37 5.13 -1.48 14.51
N ALA A 38 6.37 -1.34 14.96
CA ALA A 38 7.47 -2.27 14.65
C ALA A 38 7.35 -3.52 15.56
N LEU A 39 6.31 -4.33 15.32
CA LEU A 39 6.12 -5.64 15.99
C LEU A 39 6.59 -6.74 15.02
N GLY A 40 7.31 -7.71 15.57
CA GLY A 40 7.84 -8.81 14.76
C GLY A 40 9.16 -8.48 14.08
N GLY A 41 9.42 -9.13 12.94
CA GLY A 41 10.65 -8.96 12.18
C GLY A 41 10.57 -7.82 11.15
N PRO A 42 11.68 -7.63 10.39
CA PRO A 42 11.73 -6.60 9.35
C PRO A 42 10.67 -6.76 8.26
N GLU A 43 10.27 -7.98 7.93
CA GLU A 43 9.25 -8.27 6.93
C GLU A 43 7.86 -7.82 7.39
N GLU A 44 7.48 -8.13 8.63
CA GLU A 44 6.22 -7.69 9.23
C GLU A 44 6.17 -6.17 9.35
N PHE A 45 7.30 -5.55 9.66
CA PHE A 45 7.39 -4.09 9.67
C PHE A 45 7.24 -3.50 8.26
N ALA A 46 7.83 -4.12 7.23
CA ALA A 46 7.63 -3.72 5.83
C ALA A 46 6.15 -3.80 5.43
N ALA A 47 5.44 -4.85 5.87
CA ALA A 47 3.99 -4.98 5.65
C ALA A 47 3.21 -3.84 6.31
N ALA A 48 3.50 -3.53 7.58
CA ALA A 48 2.84 -2.46 8.32
C ALA A 48 3.07 -1.08 7.68
N VAL A 49 4.28 -0.81 7.20
CA VAL A 49 4.61 0.41 6.43
C VAL A 49 3.81 0.47 5.13
N ALA A 50 3.70 -0.65 4.40
CA ALA A 50 2.92 -0.71 3.17
C ALA A 50 1.43 -0.45 3.42
N GLU A 51 0.86 -1.03 4.45
CA GLU A 51 -0.53 -0.79 4.84
C GLU A 51 -0.74 0.68 5.21
N ALA A 52 0.09 1.26 6.06
CA ALA A 52 -0.01 2.66 6.44
C ALA A 52 0.10 3.63 5.26
N LEU A 53 0.91 3.27 4.24
CA LEU A 53 1.06 4.07 3.03
C LEU A 53 -0.19 4.06 2.13
N PHE A 54 -0.92 2.95 2.11
CA PHE A 54 -2.03 2.75 1.17
C PHE A 54 -3.41 2.82 1.81
N VAL A 55 -3.54 2.68 3.14
CA VAL A 55 -4.83 2.67 3.84
C VAL A 55 -5.22 4.10 4.23
N TRP A 56 -6.28 4.61 3.62
CA TRP A 56 -6.83 5.91 3.99
C TRP A 56 -8.30 6.06 3.59
N ASP A 57 -9.00 6.93 4.31
CA ASP A 57 -10.41 7.25 4.10
C ASP A 57 -10.60 8.77 4.11
N THR A 58 -11.05 9.32 2.98
CA THR A 58 -11.30 10.76 2.87
C THR A 58 -12.49 11.25 3.70
N THR A 59 -13.31 10.35 4.23
CA THR A 59 -14.48 10.68 5.05
C THR A 59 -14.16 10.70 6.55
N SER A 60 -12.96 10.27 6.94
CA SER A 60 -12.54 10.14 8.34
C SER A 60 -12.36 11.48 9.09
N GLY A 61 -12.27 12.60 8.36
CA GLY A 61 -11.94 13.90 8.95
C GLY A 61 -10.45 14.22 8.93
N TYR A 62 -9.59 13.22 8.75
CA TYR A 62 -8.14 13.36 8.63
C TYR A 62 -7.75 13.72 7.20
N GLY A 63 -6.57 14.33 7.04
CA GLY A 63 -6.00 14.70 5.74
C GLY A 63 -4.74 13.91 5.40
N PRO A 64 -4.17 14.09 4.19
CA PRO A 64 -2.96 13.37 3.79
C PRO A 64 -1.76 13.63 4.71
N ALA A 65 -1.72 14.79 5.38
CA ALA A 65 -0.65 15.08 6.35
C ALA A 65 -0.74 14.22 7.60
N ASP A 66 -1.95 13.90 8.06
CA ASP A 66 -2.16 13.06 9.25
C ASP A 66 -1.72 11.61 8.96
N TYR A 67 -2.07 11.07 7.76
CA TYR A 67 -1.60 9.76 7.32
C TYR A 67 -0.08 9.72 7.10
N ALA A 68 0.51 10.80 6.58
CA ALA A 68 1.96 10.90 6.43
C ALA A 68 2.68 10.91 7.77
N GLN A 69 2.09 11.51 8.81
CA GLN A 69 2.67 11.61 10.14
C GLN A 69 2.90 10.23 10.76
N MET A 70 1.97 9.28 10.57
CA MET A 70 2.10 7.92 11.08
C MET A 70 3.37 7.21 10.56
N LEU A 71 3.73 7.49 9.31
CA LEU A 71 4.96 6.96 8.71
C LEU A 71 6.20 7.75 9.13
N ALA A 72 6.09 9.07 9.32
CA ALA A 72 7.18 9.88 9.82
C ALA A 72 7.57 9.51 11.26
N ASP A 73 6.61 9.14 12.09
CA ASP A 73 6.82 8.81 13.52
C ASP A 73 7.68 7.54 13.73
N VAL A 74 7.82 6.68 12.71
CA VAL A 74 8.65 5.46 12.77
C VAL A 74 10.01 5.62 12.10
N THR A 75 10.34 6.81 11.61
CA THR A 75 11.65 7.12 11.03
C THR A 75 12.59 7.70 12.09
N THR A 76 13.90 7.58 11.86
CA THR A 76 14.88 8.23 12.71
C THR A 76 14.89 9.74 12.48
N ASP A 77 15.23 10.53 13.51
CA ASP A 77 15.27 12.00 13.44
C ASP A 77 16.11 12.53 12.26
N THR A 78 17.16 11.80 11.88
CA THR A 78 18.06 12.17 10.79
C THR A 78 17.48 11.90 9.39
N GLU A 79 16.51 11.01 9.27
CA GLU A 79 15.90 10.58 8.01
C GLU A 79 14.45 11.07 7.87
N ALA A 80 13.87 11.62 8.94
CA ALA A 80 12.46 11.98 9.01
C ALA A 80 12.02 12.93 7.88
N ASP A 81 12.84 13.92 7.53
CA ASP A 81 12.52 14.87 6.45
C ASP A 81 12.51 14.20 5.06
N ALA A 82 13.48 13.32 4.80
CA ALA A 82 13.57 12.58 3.53
C ALA A 82 12.39 11.59 3.42
N ALA A 83 12.15 10.79 4.46
CA ALA A 83 11.04 9.85 4.52
C ALA A 83 9.69 10.56 4.38
N ALA A 84 9.49 11.69 5.07
CA ALA A 84 8.28 12.48 4.93
C ALA A 84 8.08 13.03 3.51
N SER A 85 9.17 13.37 2.80
CA SER A 85 9.10 13.79 1.40
C SER A 85 8.68 12.63 0.50
N ASP A 86 9.27 11.46 0.68
CA ASP A 86 8.97 10.25 -0.10
C ASP A 86 7.54 9.80 0.13
N VAL A 87 7.08 9.75 1.38
CA VAL A 87 5.70 9.39 1.73
C VAL A 87 4.68 10.34 1.07
N ARG A 88 4.97 11.66 1.08
CA ARG A 88 4.08 12.64 0.43
C ARG A 88 3.95 12.42 -1.07
N ALA A 89 4.94 11.80 -1.73
CA ALA A 89 4.86 11.48 -3.15
C ALA A 89 3.86 10.34 -3.46
N TYR A 90 3.60 9.48 -2.48
CA TYR A 90 2.62 8.38 -2.61
C TYR A 90 1.21 8.78 -2.22
N LEU A 91 1.05 9.74 -1.31
CA LEU A 91 -0.25 10.22 -0.87
C LEU A 91 -0.83 11.25 -1.84
N PRO A 92 -2.16 11.36 -1.94
CA PRO A 92 -2.79 12.43 -2.72
C PRO A 92 -2.39 13.81 -2.21
N THR A 93 -2.19 14.77 -3.14
CA THR A 93 -2.02 16.17 -2.75
C THR A 93 -3.26 16.69 -2.02
N PRO A 94 -3.18 17.79 -1.23
CA PRO A 94 -4.35 18.36 -0.57
C PRO A 94 -5.51 18.66 -1.53
N GLU A 95 -5.21 19.13 -2.76
CA GLU A 95 -6.19 19.39 -3.78
C GLU A 95 -6.85 18.12 -4.31
N ALA A 96 -6.04 17.08 -4.59
CA ALA A 96 -6.55 15.78 -5.00
C ALA A 96 -7.36 15.13 -3.87
N TRP A 97 -6.92 15.27 -2.61
CA TRP A 97 -7.66 14.80 -1.44
C TRP A 97 -9.03 15.43 -1.33
N ALA A 98 -9.12 16.77 -1.52
CA ALA A 98 -10.40 17.47 -1.51
C ALA A 98 -11.36 16.97 -2.59
N GLN A 99 -10.85 16.66 -3.79
CA GLN A 99 -11.64 16.05 -4.86
C GLN A 99 -12.09 14.63 -4.51
N LEU A 100 -11.19 13.79 -4.01
CA LEU A 100 -11.50 12.42 -3.60
C LEU A 100 -12.54 12.40 -2.47
N ARG A 101 -12.52 13.39 -1.58
CA ARG A 101 -13.51 13.57 -0.50
C ARG A 101 -14.91 13.82 -1.05
N THR A 102 -15.08 14.55 -2.15
CA THR A 102 -16.40 14.75 -2.77
C THR A 102 -17.01 13.43 -3.25
N HIS A 103 -16.16 12.45 -3.53
CA HIS A 103 -16.55 11.11 -3.95
C HIS A 103 -16.51 10.09 -2.79
N GLN A 104 -16.30 10.52 -1.55
CA GLN A 104 -16.20 9.67 -0.36
C GLN A 104 -15.24 8.49 -0.58
N THR A 105 -14.07 8.79 -1.14
CA THR A 105 -13.12 7.77 -1.58
C THR A 105 -12.38 7.14 -0.40
N ARG A 106 -12.29 5.81 -0.43
CA ARG A 106 -11.48 4.99 0.48
C ARG A 106 -10.48 4.18 -0.33
N GLN A 107 -9.31 3.95 0.26
CA GLN A 107 -8.28 3.13 -0.35
C GLN A 107 -7.71 2.15 0.67
N TRP A 108 -7.30 0.96 0.18
CA TRP A 108 -6.51 -0.02 0.92
C TRP A 108 -5.66 -0.84 -0.05
N ILE A 109 -4.78 -1.65 0.51
CA ILE A 109 -3.94 -2.59 -0.24
C ILE A 109 -4.21 -4.02 0.23
N THR A 110 -4.16 -4.96 -0.70
CA THR A 110 -3.96 -6.38 -0.42
C THR A 110 -2.55 -6.71 -0.85
N ILE A 111 -1.70 -7.12 0.07
CA ILE A 111 -0.31 -7.48 -0.20
C ILE A 111 -0.29 -8.90 -0.76
N ASP A 112 0.36 -9.09 -1.91
CA ASP A 112 0.50 -10.39 -2.56
C ASP A 112 1.85 -11.03 -2.20
N THR A 113 2.96 -10.26 -2.26
CA THR A 113 4.30 -10.73 -1.87
C THR A 113 5.12 -9.65 -1.19
N ILE A 114 6.04 -10.07 -0.33
CA ILE A 114 7.10 -9.25 0.27
C ILE A 114 8.40 -10.03 0.10
N GLU A 115 9.35 -9.49 -0.66
CA GLU A 115 10.56 -10.20 -1.01
C GLU A 115 11.78 -9.27 -0.97
N ILE A 116 12.92 -9.79 -0.56
CA ILE A 116 14.19 -9.08 -0.70
C ILE A 116 14.56 -9.08 -2.20
N PRO A 117 14.77 -7.90 -2.84
CA PRO A 117 15.12 -7.86 -4.26
C PRO A 117 16.41 -8.63 -4.53
N THR A 118 16.44 -9.42 -5.59
CA THR A 118 17.65 -10.19 -5.98
C THR A 118 18.88 -9.31 -6.22
N ALA A 119 18.67 -8.06 -6.65
CA ALA A 119 19.74 -7.08 -6.85
C ALA A 119 20.25 -6.43 -5.55
N TRP A 120 19.64 -6.73 -4.39
CA TRP A 120 19.99 -6.06 -3.14
C TRP A 120 21.40 -6.40 -2.66
N GLU A 121 21.79 -7.67 -2.72
CA GLU A 121 23.16 -8.11 -2.35
C GLU A 121 24.22 -7.40 -3.19
N ASP A 122 23.99 -7.30 -4.51
CA ASP A 122 24.89 -6.61 -5.42
C ASP A 122 24.96 -5.10 -5.12
N ALA A 123 23.81 -4.49 -4.81
CA ALA A 123 23.75 -3.07 -4.44
C ALA A 123 24.55 -2.79 -3.17
N VAL A 124 24.41 -3.64 -2.15
CA VAL A 124 25.20 -3.51 -0.90
C VAL A 124 26.68 -3.71 -1.17
N ALA A 125 27.07 -4.69 -1.97
CA ALA A 125 28.47 -4.97 -2.29
C ALA A 125 29.15 -3.84 -3.10
N GLN A 126 28.39 -3.10 -3.88
CA GLN A 126 28.88 -1.98 -4.71
C GLN A 126 28.80 -0.62 -4.02
N ALA A 127 28.13 -0.54 -2.89
CA ALA A 127 27.96 0.70 -2.14
C ALA A 127 29.30 1.20 -1.58
N ALA A 128 29.50 2.50 -1.61
CA ALA A 128 30.65 3.11 -0.93
C ALA A 128 30.50 2.97 0.61
N PRO A 129 31.61 2.93 1.35
CA PRO A 129 31.56 2.86 2.81
C PRO A 129 30.66 3.95 3.41
N GLY A 130 29.65 3.54 4.19
CA GLY A 130 28.68 4.42 4.84
C GLY A 130 27.57 4.95 3.93
N GLN A 131 27.50 4.53 2.68
CA GLN A 131 26.40 4.89 1.76
C GLN A 131 25.09 4.19 2.12
N ILE A 132 25.18 2.95 2.58
CA ILE A 132 24.06 2.19 3.10
C ILE A 132 24.32 2.01 4.60
N PRO A 133 23.44 2.51 5.49
CA PRO A 133 23.58 2.31 6.93
C PRO A 133 23.59 0.83 7.30
N ASP A 134 24.35 0.46 8.33
CA ASP A 134 24.35 -0.91 8.86
C ASP A 134 22.95 -1.32 9.32
N GLY A 135 22.55 -2.55 9.03
CA GLY A 135 21.22 -3.07 9.36
C GLY A 135 20.12 -2.65 8.38
N THR A 136 20.48 -1.96 7.28
CA THR A 136 19.49 -1.65 6.22
C THR A 136 19.13 -2.91 5.44
N VAL A 137 17.84 -3.11 5.21
CA VAL A 137 17.28 -4.14 4.36
C VAL A 137 16.27 -3.51 3.39
N ALA A 138 16.20 -4.03 2.18
CA ALA A 138 15.22 -3.62 1.18
C ALA A 138 14.17 -4.72 1.01
N TYR A 139 12.90 -4.34 0.96
CA TYR A 139 11.80 -5.24 0.60
C TYR A 139 11.05 -4.68 -0.60
N THR A 140 10.91 -5.48 -1.65
CA THR A 140 9.98 -5.22 -2.74
C THR A 140 8.64 -5.84 -2.38
N ILE A 141 7.62 -5.00 -2.36
CA ILE A 141 6.25 -5.36 -2.02
C ILE A 141 5.43 -5.29 -3.29
N THR A 142 4.73 -6.36 -3.61
CA THR A 142 3.73 -6.37 -4.67
C THR A 142 2.36 -6.55 -4.05
N GLY A 143 1.34 -5.96 -4.67
CA GLY A 143 0.00 -6.05 -4.13
C GLY A 143 -1.04 -5.41 -5.04
N THR A 144 -2.28 -5.52 -4.61
CA THR A 144 -3.43 -4.92 -5.28
C THR A 144 -3.92 -3.74 -4.47
N ARG A 145 -3.83 -2.54 -5.03
CA ARG A 145 -4.46 -1.35 -4.48
C ARG A 145 -5.93 -1.34 -4.86
N HIS A 146 -6.80 -1.18 -3.89
CA HIS A 146 -8.24 -1.06 -4.05
C HIS A 146 -8.69 0.36 -3.74
N ARG A 147 -9.63 0.87 -4.52
CA ARG A 147 -10.35 2.13 -4.24
C ARG A 147 -11.83 1.91 -4.36
N THR A 148 -12.59 2.52 -3.47
CA THR A 148 -14.05 2.61 -3.56
C THR A 148 -14.47 4.05 -3.34
N GLY A 149 -15.65 4.41 -3.85
CA GLY A 149 -16.22 5.74 -3.69
C GLY A 149 -17.58 5.81 -4.36
N TYR A 150 -18.07 7.04 -4.59
CA TYR A 150 -19.34 7.28 -5.21
C TYR A 150 -19.22 8.27 -6.37
N TRP A 151 -19.90 8.00 -7.48
CA TRP A 151 -20.12 8.95 -8.53
C TRP A 151 -21.61 9.34 -8.53
N GLY A 152 -21.91 10.53 -7.95
CA GLY A 152 -23.29 10.85 -7.57
C GLY A 152 -23.79 9.91 -6.48
N THR A 153 -24.75 9.07 -6.79
CA THR A 153 -25.30 8.03 -5.89
C THR A 153 -24.77 6.62 -6.19
N ASP A 154 -24.06 6.45 -7.30
CA ASP A 154 -23.64 5.14 -7.77
C ASP A 154 -22.29 4.75 -7.13
N PRO A 155 -22.19 3.58 -6.48
CA PRO A 155 -20.92 3.09 -5.95
C PRO A 155 -19.97 2.74 -7.10
N VAL A 156 -18.72 3.14 -6.97
CA VAL A 156 -17.66 2.84 -7.94
C VAL A 156 -16.49 2.17 -7.25
N THR A 157 -15.83 1.27 -7.95
CA THR A 157 -14.64 0.55 -7.48
C THR A 157 -13.57 0.55 -8.54
N ALA A 158 -12.31 0.58 -8.11
CA ALA A 158 -11.15 0.44 -8.98
C ALA A 158 -10.05 -0.38 -8.27
N THR A 159 -9.33 -1.19 -9.04
CA THR A 159 -8.20 -1.97 -8.56
C THR A 159 -7.01 -1.76 -9.47
N HIS A 160 -5.80 -1.70 -8.89
CA HIS A 160 -4.55 -1.57 -9.63
C HIS A 160 -3.47 -2.41 -8.97
N GLN A 161 -2.71 -3.15 -9.76
CA GLN A 161 -1.48 -3.78 -9.30
C GLN A 161 -0.45 -2.69 -8.97
N VAL A 162 0.22 -2.86 -7.85
CA VAL A 162 1.31 -1.98 -7.41
C VAL A 162 2.53 -2.81 -7.06
N ALA A 163 3.71 -2.22 -7.32
CA ALA A 163 4.98 -2.76 -6.88
C ALA A 163 5.86 -1.58 -6.45
N PHE A 164 6.46 -1.68 -5.28
CA PHE A 164 7.34 -0.65 -4.74
C PHE A 164 8.34 -1.27 -3.79
N THR A 165 9.42 -0.56 -3.51
CA THR A 165 10.46 -1.03 -2.58
C THR A 165 10.51 -0.09 -1.37
N VAL A 166 10.53 -0.68 -0.18
CA VAL A 166 10.79 0.02 1.07
C VAL A 166 12.19 -0.33 1.56
N PHE A 167 12.88 0.66 2.13
CA PHE A 167 14.17 0.49 2.78
C PHE A 167 13.97 0.71 4.27
N LEU A 168 14.39 -0.27 5.06
CA LEU A 168 14.24 -0.28 6.50
C LEU A 168 15.62 -0.38 7.14
N THR A 169 15.89 0.44 8.14
CA THR A 169 17.08 0.28 8.97
C THR A 169 16.66 -0.31 10.30
N CYS A 170 17.05 -1.56 10.55
CA CYS A 170 16.71 -2.28 11.77
C CYS A 170 17.84 -2.15 12.78
N THR A 171 17.50 -1.82 14.03
CA THR A 171 18.45 -1.89 15.13
C THR A 171 18.72 -3.34 15.49
N PRO A 172 19.92 -3.69 16.03
CA PRO A 172 20.28 -5.07 16.40
C PRO A 172 19.27 -5.75 17.34
N GLU A 173 18.54 -4.99 18.14
CA GLU A 173 17.51 -5.50 19.06
C GLU A 173 16.26 -6.02 18.33
N GLN A 174 15.97 -5.53 17.13
CA GLN A 174 14.82 -5.95 16.31
C GLN A 174 15.13 -7.20 15.46
N THR A 175 16.39 -7.57 15.35
CA THR A 175 16.83 -8.74 14.56
C THR A 175 16.90 -10.04 15.41
N SER A 176 16.77 -9.93 16.73
CA SER A 176 16.79 -11.11 17.61
C SER A 176 15.44 -11.83 17.53
N ALA A 177 15.39 -12.90 16.75
CA ALA A 177 14.30 -13.87 16.83
C ALA A 177 14.18 -14.40 18.29
N PRO A 178 12.98 -14.64 18.82
CA PRO A 178 12.83 -15.23 20.12
C PRO A 178 13.54 -16.59 20.15
N PRO A 179 14.24 -16.94 21.26
CA PRO A 179 14.90 -18.23 21.38
C PRO A 179 13.85 -19.34 21.21
N PRO A 180 14.23 -20.49 20.59
CA PRO A 180 13.32 -21.62 20.45
C PRO A 180 12.88 -22.03 21.87
N ALA A 181 11.56 -22.20 22.02
CA ALA A 181 11.01 -22.74 23.26
C ALA A 181 11.67 -24.12 23.54
N ASP A 182 12.36 -24.25 24.66
CA ASP A 182 12.94 -25.50 25.13
C ASP A 182 11.82 -26.54 25.34
N PRO A 183 12.06 -27.82 25.01
CA PRO A 183 11.07 -28.89 25.05
C PRO A 183 10.61 -29.27 26.45
#